data_a68d01ce126c425f54ab8df82d52bc2b
#
_entry.id   a68d01ce126c425f54ab8df82d52bc2b
#
_cell.length_a   1.000
_cell.length_b   1.000
_cell.length_c   1.000
_cell.angle_alpha   90.00
_cell.angle_beta   90.00
_cell.angle_gamma   90.00
#
_symmetry.space_group_name_H-M   'P 1'
#
loop_
_entity.id
_entity.type
_entity.pdbx_description
1 polymer ?
#
loop_
_entity_poly.entity_id
_entity_poly.type
_entity_poly.pdbx_seq_one_letter_code
_entity_poly.pdbx_strand_id
1 'polypeptide(L)'
;WDLRKVDHYECYDDFDWQVAWEKEGDCFARYRVRIEEMRQSLKILRQACDMIPGGPTENLEAKRLNEGKGSEAAGFDFQYVAKKVAPTFKIPNGELYTRLESGKGEIGVFLQGNNDVTPWRFKIRAADSNNLQILPHILKGHKVADIMAILGSIDVIMAVSYTHLTLPTSVMV
;
A
#
# COMPACT_ATOMS: atom_id res chain seq x y z
N TRP A 1 3.82 1.88 -16.64
CA TRP A 1 3.34 0.69 -15.94
C TRP A 1 2.54 1.11 -14.71
N ASP A 2 1.25 0.83 -14.67
CA ASP A 2 0.38 1.11 -13.53
C ASP A 2 -0.33 -0.20 -13.13
N LEU A 3 -0.12 -0.65 -11.90
CA LEU A 3 -0.66 -1.92 -11.40
C LEU A 3 -2.18 -1.91 -11.33
N ARG A 4 -2.80 -0.77 -11.14
CA ARG A 4 -4.26 -0.63 -11.15
C ARG A 4 -4.90 -1.00 -12.51
N LYS A 5 -4.12 -0.92 -13.61
CA LYS A 5 -4.53 -1.34 -14.96
C LYS A 5 -4.11 -2.76 -15.31
N VAL A 6 -3.02 -3.26 -14.71
CA VAL A 6 -2.43 -4.57 -15.05
C VAL A 6 -2.95 -5.66 -14.10
N ASP A 7 -3.11 -5.34 -12.84
CA ASP A 7 -3.53 -6.23 -11.77
C ASP A 7 -4.60 -5.50 -10.97
N HIS A 8 -5.71 -5.23 -11.68
CA HIS A 8 -6.81 -4.44 -11.14
C HIS A 8 -7.50 -5.16 -9.98
N TYR A 9 -8.01 -4.38 -9.07
CA TYR A 9 -8.75 -4.83 -7.91
C TYR A 9 -9.91 -3.87 -7.64
N GLU A 10 -10.89 -4.32 -6.85
CA GLU A 10 -12.10 -3.58 -6.55
C GLU A 10 -12.81 -3.11 -7.84
N CYS A 11 -13.22 -1.85 -7.90
CA CYS A 11 -13.98 -1.28 -9.00
C CYS A 11 -13.12 -0.52 -10.03
N TYR A 12 -11.80 -0.73 -10.08
CA TYR A 12 -10.93 0.04 -10.99
C TYR A 12 -11.26 -0.16 -12.46
N ASP A 13 -11.83 -1.30 -12.85
CA ASP A 13 -12.25 -1.57 -14.22
C ASP A 13 -13.50 -0.81 -14.65
N ASP A 14 -14.32 -0.41 -13.67
CA ASP A 14 -15.58 0.31 -13.93
C ASP A 14 -15.34 1.80 -14.18
N PHE A 15 -14.14 2.32 -13.86
CA PHE A 15 -13.80 3.72 -14.00
C PHE A 15 -13.08 4.04 -15.32
N ASP A 16 -13.52 5.12 -15.96
CA ASP A 16 -12.82 5.71 -17.10
C ASP A 16 -11.71 6.65 -16.61
N TRP A 17 -10.46 6.20 -16.71
CA TRP A 17 -9.27 6.95 -16.36
C TRP A 17 -8.06 6.49 -17.18
N GLN A 18 -7.03 7.33 -17.24
CA GLN A 18 -5.83 7.08 -18.03
C GLN A 18 -4.58 7.08 -17.13
N VAL A 19 -3.60 6.24 -17.50
CA VAL A 19 -2.29 6.24 -16.85
C VAL A 19 -1.52 7.48 -17.26
N ALA A 20 -1.08 8.26 -16.28
CA ALA A 20 -0.24 9.42 -16.51
C ALA A 20 1.20 9.00 -16.81
N TRP A 21 1.80 9.57 -17.84
CA TRP A 21 3.19 9.32 -18.20
C TRP A 21 3.79 10.50 -18.93
N GLU A 22 5.10 10.64 -18.87
CA GLU A 22 5.89 11.63 -19.60
C GLU A 22 7.11 10.93 -20.24
N LYS A 23 7.61 11.51 -21.31
CA LYS A 23 8.75 10.95 -22.05
C LYS A 23 10.09 11.38 -21.45
N GLU A 24 10.17 12.63 -21.04
CA GLU A 24 11.34 13.19 -20.37
C GLU A 24 11.46 12.60 -18.97
N GLY A 25 12.68 12.19 -18.59
CA GLY A 25 12.94 11.57 -17.28
C GLY A 25 13.46 12.56 -16.23
N ASP A 26 13.27 13.86 -16.41
CA ASP A 26 13.75 14.91 -15.50
C ASP A 26 12.80 15.17 -14.31
N CYS A 27 13.22 16.02 -13.39
CA CYS A 27 12.42 16.37 -12.21
C CYS A 27 11.11 17.05 -12.59
N PHE A 28 11.09 17.85 -13.66
CA PHE A 28 9.90 18.55 -14.10
C PHE A 28 8.89 17.60 -14.71
N ALA A 29 9.31 16.63 -15.50
CA ALA A 29 8.44 15.59 -16.04
C ALA A 29 7.81 14.77 -14.91
N ARG A 30 8.58 14.36 -13.90
CA ARG A 30 8.02 13.67 -12.72
C ARG A 30 7.00 14.52 -11.96
N TYR A 31 7.21 15.81 -11.85
CA TYR A 31 6.23 16.75 -11.28
C TYR A 31 4.95 16.79 -12.11
N ARG A 32 5.05 16.90 -13.43
CA ARG A 32 3.89 16.93 -14.35
C ARG A 32 3.09 15.63 -14.28
N VAL A 33 3.75 14.47 -14.21
CA VAL A 33 3.08 13.18 -14.03
C VAL A 33 2.21 13.20 -12.77
N ARG A 34 2.72 13.67 -11.64
CA ARG A 34 1.95 13.75 -10.40
C ARG A 34 0.75 14.68 -10.49
N ILE A 35 0.89 15.81 -11.16
CA ILE A 35 -0.24 16.71 -11.41
C ILE A 35 -1.31 16.03 -12.26
N GLU A 36 -0.91 15.27 -13.28
CA GLU A 36 -1.85 14.53 -14.10
C GLU A 36 -2.49 13.36 -13.34
N GLU A 37 -1.75 12.64 -12.52
CA GLU A 37 -2.29 11.62 -11.61
C GLU A 37 -3.35 12.18 -10.66
N MET A 38 -3.13 13.38 -10.11
CA MET A 38 -4.15 14.05 -9.29
C MET A 38 -5.42 14.37 -10.09
N ARG A 39 -5.30 14.78 -11.35
CA ARG A 39 -6.46 15.03 -12.23
C ARG A 39 -7.23 13.73 -12.52
N GLN A 40 -6.52 12.65 -12.79
CA GLN A 40 -7.14 11.34 -12.99
C GLN A 40 -7.82 10.84 -11.71
N SER A 41 -7.20 11.03 -10.55
CA SER A 41 -7.80 10.70 -9.26
C SER A 41 -9.09 11.49 -8.99
N LEU A 42 -9.13 12.78 -9.31
CA LEU A 42 -10.36 13.57 -9.23
C LEU A 42 -11.45 13.06 -10.19
N LYS A 43 -11.07 12.60 -11.38
CA LYS A 43 -12.00 11.99 -12.33
C LYS A 43 -12.60 10.70 -11.77
N ILE A 44 -11.78 9.83 -11.18
CA ILE A 44 -12.23 8.60 -10.50
C ILE A 44 -13.17 8.94 -9.35
N LEU A 45 -12.80 9.89 -8.49
CA LEU A 45 -13.63 10.29 -7.35
C LEU A 45 -15.02 10.80 -7.76
N ARG A 46 -15.12 11.58 -8.83
CA ARG A 46 -16.41 12.04 -9.36
C ARG A 46 -17.27 10.85 -9.81
N GLN A 47 -16.70 9.94 -10.60
CA GLN A 47 -17.41 8.74 -11.04
C GLN A 47 -17.83 7.88 -9.84
N ALA A 48 -16.95 7.68 -8.86
CA ALA A 48 -17.27 6.93 -7.66
C ALA A 48 -18.42 7.57 -6.87
N CYS A 49 -18.44 8.88 -6.71
CA CYS A 49 -19.54 9.59 -6.04
C CYS A 49 -20.88 9.41 -6.78
N ASP A 50 -20.85 9.41 -8.12
CA ASP A 50 -22.05 9.21 -8.93
C ASP A 50 -22.53 7.76 -8.90
N MET A 51 -21.64 6.79 -8.72
CA MET A 51 -21.93 5.35 -8.73
C MET A 51 -22.26 4.79 -7.35
N ILE A 52 -21.97 5.48 -6.26
CA ILE A 52 -22.24 4.99 -4.90
C ILE A 52 -23.74 4.71 -4.74
N PRO A 53 -24.15 3.45 -4.49
CA PRO A 53 -25.54 3.13 -4.24
C PRO A 53 -26.02 3.78 -2.95
N GLY A 54 -27.25 4.29 -2.97
CA GLY A 54 -27.90 4.75 -1.76
C GLY A 54 -28.19 3.59 -0.80
N GLY A 55 -28.19 3.87 0.49
CA GLY A 55 -28.47 2.82 1.48
C GLY A 55 -27.99 3.19 2.88
N PRO A 56 -28.07 2.25 3.83
CA PRO A 56 -27.58 2.46 5.18
C PRO A 56 -26.08 2.67 5.18
N THR A 57 -25.62 3.65 5.95
CA THR A 57 -24.17 3.98 6.11
C THR A 57 -23.42 2.99 6.99
N GLU A 58 -24.15 2.16 7.75
CA GLU A 58 -23.57 1.13 8.60
C GLU A 58 -23.69 -0.25 7.95
N ASN A 59 -22.65 -1.06 8.06
CA ASN A 59 -22.77 -2.48 7.73
C ASN A 59 -23.63 -3.19 8.80
N LEU A 60 -24.92 -3.35 8.49
CA LEU A 60 -25.88 -3.97 9.41
C LEU A 60 -25.55 -5.43 9.70
N GLU A 61 -24.87 -6.13 8.81
CA GLU A 61 -24.40 -7.50 9.03
C GLU A 61 -23.30 -7.55 10.07
N ALA A 62 -22.31 -6.66 9.97
CA ALA A 62 -21.26 -6.54 10.98
C ALA A 62 -21.82 -6.17 12.35
N LYS A 63 -22.88 -5.33 12.40
CA LYS A 63 -23.57 -4.98 13.63
C LYS A 63 -24.27 -6.19 14.25
N ARG A 64 -24.98 -6.97 13.46
CA ARG A 64 -25.66 -8.22 13.90
C ARG A 64 -24.67 -9.27 14.41
N LEU A 65 -23.51 -9.39 13.77
CA LEU A 65 -22.45 -10.30 14.18
C LEU A 65 -21.82 -9.87 15.50
N ASN A 66 -21.67 -8.56 15.75
CA ASN A 66 -21.17 -8.02 17.02
C ASN A 66 -22.17 -8.20 18.17
N GLU A 67 -23.47 -8.37 17.89
CA GLU A 67 -24.51 -8.65 18.88
C GLU A 67 -24.58 -10.12 19.31
N GLY A 68 -23.64 -10.96 18.91
CA GLY A 68 -23.46 -12.33 19.40
C GLY A 68 -24.35 -13.38 18.76
N LYS A 69 -25.01 -13.08 17.67
CA LYS A 69 -25.84 -14.03 16.93
C LYS A 69 -25.25 -14.34 15.57
N GLY A 70 -24.47 -15.41 15.47
CA GLY A 70 -24.27 -16.11 14.22
C GLY A 70 -22.97 -15.88 13.44
N SER A 71 -21.81 -16.06 14.07
CA SER A 71 -20.56 -16.17 13.33
C SER A 71 -20.43 -17.48 12.53
N GLU A 72 -21.26 -18.47 12.79
CA GLU A 72 -21.21 -19.77 12.13
C GLU A 72 -21.81 -19.79 10.71
N ALA A 73 -22.66 -18.81 10.37
CA ALA A 73 -23.40 -18.86 9.12
C ALA A 73 -22.67 -18.32 7.89
N ALA A 74 -21.59 -17.56 8.04
CA ALA A 74 -20.92 -16.86 6.94
C ALA A 74 -19.56 -17.43 6.53
N GLY A 75 -19.01 -18.40 7.24
CA GLY A 75 -17.69 -18.97 6.90
C GLY A 75 -16.52 -17.98 6.99
N PHE A 76 -16.77 -16.75 7.41
CA PHE A 76 -15.79 -15.70 7.55
C PHE A 76 -15.73 -15.23 9.01
N ASP A 77 -14.59 -15.40 9.66
CA ASP A 77 -14.42 -15.03 11.06
C ASP A 77 -14.17 -13.52 11.22
N PHE A 78 -15.25 -12.75 11.33
CA PHE A 78 -15.21 -11.31 11.58
C PHE A 78 -14.53 -10.92 12.90
N GLN A 79 -14.23 -11.85 13.77
CA GLN A 79 -13.49 -11.56 15.00
C GLN A 79 -12.11 -11.00 14.71
N TYR A 80 -11.49 -11.40 13.60
CA TYR A 80 -10.19 -10.88 13.16
C TYR A 80 -10.27 -9.45 12.63
N VAL A 81 -11.40 -9.04 12.09
CA VAL A 81 -11.59 -7.71 11.49
C VAL A 81 -12.10 -6.71 12.52
N ALA A 82 -13.01 -7.12 13.40
CA ALA A 82 -13.74 -6.24 14.33
C ALA A 82 -13.10 -6.11 15.72
N LYS A 83 -12.23 -7.02 16.13
CA LYS A 83 -11.61 -7.02 17.47
C LYS A 83 -10.10 -6.98 17.37
N LYS A 84 -9.46 -6.21 18.26
CA LYS A 84 -8.02 -6.33 18.46
C LYS A 84 -7.70 -7.77 18.85
N VAL A 85 -6.76 -8.35 18.15
CA VAL A 85 -6.23 -9.67 18.50
C VAL A 85 -5.63 -9.61 19.90
N ALA A 86 -5.87 -10.63 20.70
CA ALA A 86 -5.31 -10.69 22.05
C ALA A 86 -3.77 -10.62 21.98
N PRO A 87 -3.09 -9.97 22.94
CA PRO A 87 -1.64 -9.93 22.97
C PRO A 87 -0.98 -11.31 23.01
N THR A 88 -1.73 -12.32 23.40
CA THR A 88 -1.32 -13.73 23.47
C THR A 88 -1.65 -14.53 22.21
N PHE A 89 -2.18 -13.88 21.18
CA PHE A 89 -2.48 -14.55 19.90
C PHE A 89 -1.21 -15.10 19.28
N LYS A 90 -1.24 -16.39 18.98
CA LYS A 90 -0.13 -17.08 18.33
C LYS A 90 -0.34 -17.09 16.82
N ILE A 91 0.65 -16.64 16.08
CA ILE A 91 0.65 -16.67 14.63
C ILE A 91 0.81 -18.14 14.19
N PRO A 92 -0.14 -18.70 13.44
CA PRO A 92 -0.06 -20.10 13.02
C PRO A 92 1.18 -20.38 12.19
N ASN A 93 1.62 -21.61 12.19
CA ASN A 93 2.73 -22.04 11.33
C ASN A 93 2.30 -21.96 9.86
N GLY A 94 3.03 -21.18 9.09
CA GLY A 94 2.75 -20.97 7.67
C GLY A 94 3.43 -19.71 7.14
N GLU A 95 3.36 -19.55 5.85
CA GLU A 95 3.90 -18.39 5.13
C GLU A 95 2.77 -17.68 4.41
N LEU A 96 2.79 -16.36 4.49
CA LEU A 96 1.85 -15.49 3.80
C LEU A 96 2.61 -14.37 3.11
N TYR A 97 2.35 -14.19 1.84
CA TYR A 97 2.75 -12.98 1.12
C TYR A 97 1.49 -12.30 0.60
N THR A 98 1.36 -11.03 0.93
CA THR A 98 0.29 -10.19 0.40
C THR A 98 0.87 -8.89 -0.15
N ARG A 99 0.21 -8.34 -1.15
CA ARG A 99 0.57 -7.06 -1.74
C ARG A 99 -0.67 -6.21 -1.93
N LEU A 100 -0.48 -4.92 -1.85
CA LEU A 100 -1.54 -3.95 -2.07
C LEU A 100 -0.99 -2.63 -2.58
N GLU A 101 -1.86 -1.81 -3.11
CA GLU A 101 -1.53 -0.47 -3.55
C GLU A 101 -1.22 0.43 -2.35
N SER A 102 -0.14 1.18 -2.48
CA SER A 102 0.22 2.29 -1.61
C SER A 102 0.29 3.56 -2.45
N GLY A 103 0.16 4.72 -1.83
CA GLY A 103 0.25 6.02 -2.53
C GLY A 103 1.57 6.25 -3.29
N LYS A 104 2.60 5.43 -3.06
CA LYS A 104 3.92 5.49 -3.70
C LYS A 104 4.23 4.30 -4.62
N GLY A 105 3.31 3.38 -4.73
CA GLY A 105 3.47 2.16 -5.52
C GLY A 105 3.04 0.92 -4.74
N GLU A 106 3.47 -0.24 -5.18
CA GLU A 106 3.14 -1.51 -4.53
C GLU A 106 3.89 -1.68 -3.21
N ILE A 107 3.16 -1.97 -2.14
CA ILE A 107 3.70 -2.47 -0.89
C ILE A 107 3.43 -3.97 -0.76
N GLY A 108 4.45 -4.73 -0.44
CA GLY A 108 4.35 -6.17 -0.19
C GLY A 108 4.74 -6.51 1.24
N VAL A 109 4.03 -7.42 1.87
CA VAL A 109 4.32 -7.91 3.22
C VAL A 109 4.46 -9.43 3.15
N PHE A 110 5.62 -9.91 3.56
CA PHE A 110 5.88 -11.33 3.79
C PHE A 110 5.90 -11.60 5.29
N LEU A 111 5.13 -12.57 5.70
CA LEU A 111 5.01 -13.01 7.10
C LEU A 111 5.20 -14.53 7.17
N GLN A 112 6.05 -14.97 8.08
CA GLN A 112 6.20 -16.39 8.40
C GLN A 112 5.90 -16.59 9.89
N GLY A 113 4.88 -17.41 10.18
CA GLY A 113 4.48 -17.78 11.53
C GLY A 113 5.22 -19.04 12.01
N ASN A 114 5.27 -19.21 13.32
CA ASN A 114 5.89 -20.35 14.00
C ASN A 114 5.13 -20.75 15.27
N ASN A 115 3.80 -20.64 15.28
CA ASN A 115 2.97 -20.89 16.46
C ASN A 115 3.39 -20.07 17.70
N ASP A 116 4.02 -18.93 17.50
CA ASP A 116 4.43 -18.00 18.54
C ASP A 116 3.73 -16.65 18.40
N VAL A 117 3.81 -15.83 19.43
CA VAL A 117 3.25 -14.47 19.46
C VAL A 117 3.99 -13.55 18.49
N THR A 118 5.28 -13.78 18.30
CA THR A 118 6.12 -13.04 17.34
C THR A 118 6.29 -13.84 16.07
N PRO A 119 6.26 -13.17 14.89
CA PRO A 119 6.53 -13.85 13.64
C PRO A 119 7.98 -14.35 13.61
N TRP A 120 8.20 -15.54 13.06
CA TRP A 120 9.53 -16.08 12.80
C TRP A 120 10.30 -15.20 11.80
N ARG A 121 9.61 -14.74 10.78
CA ARG A 121 10.17 -13.83 9.78
C ARG A 121 9.12 -12.83 9.33
N PHE A 122 9.53 -11.58 9.28
CA PHE A 122 8.72 -10.49 8.76
C PHE A 122 9.55 -9.66 7.77
N LYS A 123 9.02 -9.42 6.59
CA LYS A 123 9.69 -8.61 5.57
C LYS A 123 8.68 -7.72 4.87
N ILE A 124 9.01 -6.43 4.77
CA ILE A 124 8.24 -5.47 4.00
C ILE A 124 8.99 -5.15 2.71
N ARG A 125 8.32 -5.26 1.59
CA ARG A 125 8.78 -4.71 0.32
C ARG A 125 8.15 -3.33 0.17
N ALA A 126 8.95 -2.28 0.37
CA ALA A 126 8.51 -0.91 0.22
C ALA A 126 8.80 -0.38 -1.18
N ALA A 127 7.85 0.34 -1.79
CA ALA A 127 8.03 0.98 -3.09
C ALA A 127 9.17 1.99 -3.06
N ASP A 128 9.26 2.77 -1.98
CA ASP A 128 10.27 3.82 -1.79
C ASP A 128 11.69 3.27 -1.82
N SER A 129 11.94 2.13 -1.18
CA SER A 129 13.27 1.50 -1.16
C SER A 129 13.74 1.09 -2.56
N ASN A 130 12.81 0.68 -3.41
CA ASN A 130 13.12 0.37 -4.81
C ASN A 130 13.41 1.65 -5.60
N ASN A 131 12.61 2.70 -5.39
CA ASN A 131 12.79 3.97 -6.09
C ASN A 131 14.11 4.65 -5.71
N LEU A 132 14.57 4.51 -4.46
CA LEU A 132 15.85 5.05 -4.02
C LEU A 132 17.06 4.47 -4.75
N GLN A 133 16.95 3.27 -5.28
CA GLN A 133 18.07 2.62 -5.99
C GLN A 133 18.49 3.36 -7.27
N ILE A 134 17.62 4.21 -7.84
CA ILE A 134 17.94 5.02 -9.02
C ILE A 134 18.85 6.21 -8.70
N LEU A 135 18.94 6.64 -7.43
CA LEU A 135 19.67 7.85 -7.04
C LEU A 135 21.12 7.93 -7.55
N PRO A 136 21.94 6.87 -7.44
CA PRO A 136 23.33 6.94 -7.93
C PRO A 136 23.43 7.26 -9.43
N HIS A 137 22.40 6.92 -10.20
CA HIS A 137 22.36 7.17 -11.64
C HIS A 137 21.91 8.60 -11.94
N ILE A 138 20.86 9.09 -11.29
CA ILE A 138 20.29 10.40 -11.58
C ILE A 138 21.02 11.56 -10.89
N LEU A 139 21.83 11.28 -9.85
CA LEU A 139 22.67 12.31 -9.20
C LEU A 139 23.98 12.59 -9.94
N LYS A 140 24.39 11.70 -10.81
CA LYS A 140 25.67 11.81 -11.50
C LYS A 140 25.69 13.05 -12.40
N GLY A 141 26.66 13.93 -12.17
CA GLY A 141 26.85 15.15 -12.92
C GLY A 141 26.06 16.37 -12.41
N HIS A 142 25.27 16.21 -11.35
CA HIS A 142 24.54 17.31 -10.71
C HIS A 142 25.29 17.90 -9.52
N LYS A 143 24.91 19.11 -9.13
CA LYS A 143 25.46 19.78 -7.95
C LYS A 143 24.91 19.18 -6.64
N VAL A 144 25.65 19.28 -5.56
CA VAL A 144 25.20 18.84 -4.23
C VAL A 144 23.88 19.51 -3.82
N ALA A 145 23.67 20.77 -4.18
CA ALA A 145 22.42 21.49 -3.93
C ALA A 145 21.19 20.87 -4.64
N ASP A 146 21.40 20.20 -5.77
CA ASP A 146 20.33 19.60 -6.55
C ASP A 146 19.81 18.29 -5.92
N ILE A 147 20.58 17.70 -5.01
CA ILE A 147 20.23 16.40 -4.36
C ILE A 147 18.84 16.46 -3.73
N MET A 148 18.52 17.55 -3.03
CA MET A 148 17.22 17.68 -2.36
C MET A 148 16.06 17.76 -3.36
N ALA A 149 16.24 18.48 -4.46
CA ALA A 149 15.23 18.57 -5.52
C ALA A 149 15.03 17.22 -6.23
N ILE A 150 16.13 16.53 -6.53
CA ILE A 150 16.10 15.21 -7.18
C ILE A 150 15.45 14.18 -6.24
N LEU A 151 15.85 14.15 -4.96
CA LEU A 151 15.28 13.26 -3.95
C LEU A 151 13.77 13.52 -3.78
N GLY A 152 13.37 14.79 -3.64
CA GLY A 152 11.98 15.17 -3.58
C GLY A 152 11.17 14.78 -4.81
N SER A 153 11.80 14.77 -6.00
CA SER A 153 11.14 14.38 -7.24
C SER A 153 10.78 12.89 -7.31
N ILE A 154 11.50 12.03 -6.57
CA ILE A 154 11.23 10.58 -6.47
C ILE A 154 10.08 10.29 -5.49
N ASP A 155 9.71 11.27 -4.67
CA ASP A 155 8.60 11.19 -3.73
C ASP A 155 8.79 10.10 -2.66
N VAL A 156 9.96 10.06 -2.04
CA VAL A 156 10.32 9.08 -0.99
C VAL A 156 9.76 9.48 0.37
N ILE A 157 9.15 8.52 1.06
CA ILE A 157 8.77 8.65 2.47
C ILE A 157 9.82 7.95 3.35
N MET A 158 10.57 8.71 4.09
CA MET A 158 11.67 8.21 4.92
C MET A 158 11.23 7.21 6.00
N ALA A 159 10.04 7.39 6.57
CA ALA A 159 9.54 6.53 7.64
C ALA A 159 9.42 5.05 7.22
N VAL A 160 8.93 4.77 6.03
CA VAL A 160 8.82 3.40 5.51
C VAL A 160 10.19 2.81 5.21
N SER A 161 11.08 3.59 4.62
CA SER A 161 12.45 3.16 4.31
C SER A 161 13.27 2.90 5.58
N TYR A 162 13.07 3.69 6.63
CA TYR A 162 13.73 3.50 7.92
C TYR A 162 13.30 2.22 8.64
N THR A 163 12.01 1.89 8.64
CA THR A 163 11.52 0.63 9.24
C THR A 163 12.08 -0.59 8.53
N HIS A 164 12.30 -0.51 7.22
CA HIS A 164 12.92 -1.58 6.45
C HIS A 164 14.39 -1.80 6.81
N LEU A 165 15.11 -0.72 7.16
CA LEU A 165 16.51 -0.80 7.56
C LEU A 165 16.71 -1.25 9.02
N THR A 166 15.75 -0.95 9.91
CA THR A 166 15.89 -1.23 11.35
C THR A 166 15.36 -2.59 11.79
N LEU A 167 14.32 -3.12 11.11
CA LEU A 167 13.75 -4.43 11.44
C LEU A 167 14.75 -5.61 11.32
N PRO A 168 15.65 -5.67 10.32
CA PRO A 168 16.63 -6.75 10.25
C PRO A 168 17.68 -6.73 11.37
N THR A 169 17.94 -5.58 11.97
CA THR A 169 18.94 -5.45 13.04
C THR A 169 18.41 -5.78 14.43
N SER A 170 17.09 -5.72 14.63
CA SER A 170 16.46 -6.07 15.90
C SER A 170 16.17 -7.58 16.09
N VAL A 171 16.33 -8.38 15.03
CA VAL A 171 16.08 -9.83 15.03
C VAL A 171 17.39 -10.65 15.19
N MET A 172 18.53 -9.98 15.29
CA MET A 172 19.84 -10.63 15.51
C MET A 172 20.35 -10.44 16.94
N VAL A 173 19.48 -10.62 17.94
CA VAL A 173 19.87 -10.79 19.34
C VAL A 173 19.22 -12.04 19.88
#